data_043eeb525a8b97e0f6c71a52c2222348
#
_entry.id   043eeb525a8b97e0f6c71a52c2222348
#
_cell.length_a   1.000
_cell.length_b   1.000
_cell.length_c   1.000
_cell.angle_alpha   90.00
_cell.angle_beta   90.00
_cell.angle_gamma   90.00
#
_symmetry.space_group_name_H-M   'P 1'
#
loop_
_entity.id
_entity.type
_entity.pdbx_description
1 polymer ?
#
loop_
_entity_poly.entity_id
_entity_poly.type
_entity_poly.pdbx_seq_one_letter_code
_entity_poly.pdbx_strand_id
1 'polypeptide(L)'
;MGSLSPSDLSPAQIGEHLRVAGRVAAADGAQCDVVDALGGVRVRLRERTGLSAGDLVVIYGEYTGDDLRDAQVVSRTPCAEPRGDGDFARFAWRGVARNLAARARALAAVRSYFASERFLEVETPLRVPAPGVDLHLDAIPASGDYLITSPELHMKRLLVAGLPRIFQLARASRRDELGVLHEPEFTMLEWYRAFAGLEQVLGDTERLLRSVAESVSGAARLFSPSGQVYALDGPFERITVREAFMKYAGIADAVDLSQSDEARYFEVLVTHVEPGLAREARPIFLWKYPANQAALARLSETDDSVAERFELYVGGVELCNGFDELTCPSEQRARFEQDSARRAAENRPVYPIDERFLAALESGMPRAGGNALGFDRLLMLAIGARELGEVLSFPARER
;
A
#
# COMPACT_ATOMS: atom_id res chain seq x y z
N MET A 1 -22.26 26.32 19.90
CA MET A 1 -22.26 25.04 19.20
C MET A 1 -21.45 25.17 17.92
N GLY A 2 -20.57 24.22 17.63
CA GLY A 2 -19.83 24.17 16.35
C GLY A 2 -20.76 23.90 15.17
N SER A 3 -20.28 24.17 13.95
CA SER A 3 -20.98 23.78 12.73
C SER A 3 -20.58 22.35 12.36
N LEU A 4 -21.54 21.57 11.85
CA LEU A 4 -21.33 20.23 11.29
C LEU A 4 -21.00 20.35 9.80
N SER A 5 -20.26 19.41 9.23
CA SER A 5 -20.17 19.22 7.78
C SER A 5 -21.38 18.43 7.26
N PRO A 6 -21.75 18.55 5.98
CA PRO A 6 -22.81 17.72 5.41
C PRO A 6 -22.63 16.23 5.63
N SER A 7 -21.38 15.73 5.59
CA SER A 7 -21.04 14.32 5.84
C SER A 7 -21.14 13.88 7.31
N ASP A 8 -21.23 14.82 8.26
CA ASP A 8 -21.41 14.55 9.69
C ASP A 8 -22.89 14.35 10.07
N LEU A 9 -23.82 14.63 9.15
CA LEU A 9 -25.26 14.48 9.40
C LEU A 9 -25.64 13.01 9.49
N SER A 10 -26.42 12.67 10.51
CA SER A 10 -26.81 11.30 10.80
C SER A 10 -28.30 11.20 11.14
N PRO A 11 -28.92 10.02 11.02
CA PRO A 11 -30.32 9.81 11.41
C PRO A 11 -30.63 10.16 12.87
N ALA A 12 -29.64 10.12 13.75
CA ALA A 12 -29.83 10.46 15.16
C ALA A 12 -30.16 11.95 15.40
N GLN A 13 -29.90 12.82 14.42
CA GLN A 13 -30.09 14.26 14.49
C GLN A 13 -31.40 14.73 13.81
N ILE A 14 -32.24 13.81 13.34
CA ILE A 14 -33.52 14.17 12.73
C ILE A 14 -34.41 14.90 13.73
N GLY A 15 -34.95 16.05 13.31
CA GLY A 15 -35.74 16.95 14.15
C GLY A 15 -34.92 17.99 14.93
N GLU A 16 -33.60 17.90 14.89
CA GLU A 16 -32.77 18.90 15.54
C GLU A 16 -32.51 20.12 14.65
N HIS A 17 -32.38 21.28 15.32
CA HIS A 17 -31.93 22.47 14.66
C HIS A 17 -30.40 22.56 14.71
N LEU A 18 -29.78 22.50 13.55
CA LEU A 18 -28.33 22.36 13.40
C LEU A 18 -27.72 23.51 12.59
N ARG A 19 -26.44 23.78 12.84
CA ARG A 19 -25.59 24.58 11.95
C ARG A 19 -24.81 23.64 11.04
N VAL A 20 -25.01 23.80 9.74
CA VAL A 20 -24.28 23.04 8.72
C VAL A 20 -23.41 23.98 7.91
N ALA A 21 -22.13 23.64 7.79
CA ALA A 21 -21.14 24.41 7.05
C ALA A 21 -20.63 23.61 5.84
N GLY A 22 -20.58 24.23 4.68
CA GLY A 22 -20.11 23.56 3.46
C GLY A 22 -20.02 24.52 2.29
N ARG A 23 -19.83 23.94 1.11
CA ARG A 23 -19.81 24.67 -0.15
C ARG A 23 -21.15 24.52 -0.87
N VAL A 24 -21.64 25.59 -1.45
CA VAL A 24 -22.82 25.55 -2.31
C VAL A 24 -22.43 24.89 -3.64
N ALA A 25 -23.06 23.76 -3.95
CA ALA A 25 -22.88 23.08 -5.23
C ALA A 25 -23.87 23.61 -6.30
N ALA A 26 -25.12 23.91 -5.89
CA ALA A 26 -26.13 24.50 -6.71
C ALA A 26 -27.06 25.37 -5.87
N ALA A 27 -27.63 26.43 -6.46
CA ALA A 27 -28.64 27.29 -5.80
C ALA A 27 -29.64 27.83 -6.81
N ASP A 28 -30.93 27.92 -6.42
CA ASP A 28 -32.02 28.48 -7.22
C ASP A 28 -32.72 29.66 -6.51
N GLY A 29 -32.11 30.22 -5.48
CA GLY A 29 -32.61 31.32 -4.66
C GLY A 29 -33.48 30.90 -3.48
N ALA A 30 -34.30 29.85 -3.58
CA ALA A 30 -35.12 29.30 -2.50
C ALA A 30 -34.53 27.98 -1.93
N GLN A 31 -33.67 27.34 -2.68
CA GLN A 31 -33.01 26.10 -2.29
C GLN A 31 -31.55 26.16 -2.71
N CYS A 32 -30.72 25.41 -1.97
CA CYS A 32 -29.35 25.14 -2.39
C CYS A 32 -28.92 23.74 -1.92
N ASP A 33 -27.96 23.17 -2.64
CA ASP A 33 -27.28 21.95 -2.21
C ASP A 33 -25.95 22.36 -1.57
N VAL A 34 -25.77 22.01 -0.29
CA VAL A 34 -24.53 22.27 0.45
C VAL A 34 -23.75 20.97 0.59
N VAL A 35 -22.49 20.98 0.19
CA VAL A 35 -21.66 19.78 0.09
C VAL A 35 -20.32 19.97 0.77
N ASP A 36 -19.75 18.86 1.18
CA ASP A 36 -18.31 18.67 1.41
C ASP A 36 -17.77 17.60 0.44
N ALA A 37 -16.56 17.10 0.68
CA ALA A 37 -15.97 16.08 -0.20
C ALA A 37 -16.55 14.66 0.00
N LEU A 38 -17.29 14.41 1.08
CA LEU A 38 -17.81 13.09 1.48
C LEU A 38 -19.32 13.00 1.45
N GLY A 39 -20.04 14.15 1.52
CA GLY A 39 -21.49 14.17 1.58
C GLY A 39 -22.11 15.47 1.10
N GLY A 40 -23.44 15.50 1.13
CA GLY A 40 -24.21 16.68 0.79
C GLY A 40 -25.58 16.67 1.44
N VAL A 41 -26.16 17.86 1.61
CA VAL A 41 -27.51 18.05 2.12
C VAL A 41 -28.24 19.10 1.29
N ARG A 42 -29.50 18.83 0.95
CA ARG A 42 -30.37 19.82 0.34
C ARG A 42 -30.87 20.78 1.41
N VAL A 43 -30.86 22.06 1.10
CA VAL A 43 -31.29 23.12 2.01
C VAL A 43 -32.48 23.85 1.41
N ARG A 44 -33.56 23.98 2.19
CA ARG A 44 -34.73 24.79 1.87
C ARG A 44 -34.74 26.06 2.73
N LEU A 45 -34.47 27.16 2.10
CA LEU A 45 -34.31 28.47 2.75
C LEU A 45 -35.67 29.09 3.08
N ARG A 46 -35.75 29.79 4.21
CA ARG A 46 -36.94 30.59 4.60
C ARG A 46 -37.19 31.71 3.61
N GLU A 47 -36.12 32.33 3.13
CA GLU A 47 -36.16 33.46 2.22
C GLU A 47 -35.24 33.23 1.04
N ARG A 48 -35.59 33.87 -0.10
CA ARG A 48 -34.71 33.81 -1.27
C ARG A 48 -33.39 34.52 -0.98
N THR A 49 -32.33 33.91 -1.35
CA THR A 49 -30.95 34.42 -1.16
C THR A 49 -30.24 34.54 -2.50
N GLY A 50 -29.18 35.36 -2.52
CA GLY A 50 -28.29 35.47 -3.67
C GLY A 50 -27.11 34.51 -3.62
N LEU A 51 -27.29 33.32 -3.04
CA LEU A 51 -26.25 32.26 -3.04
C LEU A 51 -25.94 31.81 -4.45
N SER A 52 -24.69 31.57 -4.70
CA SER A 52 -24.15 31.05 -5.97
C SER A 52 -23.33 29.80 -5.75
N ALA A 53 -23.24 28.95 -6.78
CA ALA A 53 -22.33 27.82 -6.77
C ALA A 53 -20.90 28.31 -6.46
N GLY A 54 -20.21 27.57 -5.58
CA GLY A 54 -18.90 27.96 -5.10
C GLY A 54 -18.88 28.64 -3.73
N ASP A 55 -19.95 29.33 -3.34
CA ASP A 55 -20.01 30.01 -2.04
C ASP A 55 -19.73 29.07 -0.86
N LEU A 56 -18.98 29.53 0.13
CA LEU A 56 -18.86 28.86 1.41
C LEU A 56 -19.90 29.43 2.36
N VAL A 57 -20.69 28.55 2.99
CA VAL A 57 -21.83 28.96 3.82
C VAL A 57 -21.84 28.24 5.16
N VAL A 58 -22.41 28.92 6.16
CA VAL A 58 -22.95 28.29 7.37
C VAL A 58 -24.44 28.53 7.36
N ILE A 59 -25.21 27.48 7.43
CA ILE A 59 -26.68 27.52 7.40
C ILE A 59 -27.21 26.88 8.68
N TYR A 60 -28.25 27.50 9.25
CA TYR A 60 -28.96 27.00 10.43
C TYR A 60 -30.39 26.60 10.03
N GLY A 61 -30.82 25.40 10.38
CA GLY A 61 -32.15 24.90 10.06
C GLY A 61 -32.46 23.57 10.74
N GLU A 62 -33.68 23.10 10.57
CA GLU A 62 -34.12 21.78 11.08
C GLU A 62 -33.71 20.66 10.11
N TYR A 63 -32.98 19.66 10.60
CA TYR A 63 -32.59 18.50 9.81
C TYR A 63 -33.69 17.44 9.80
N THR A 64 -34.13 17.02 8.62
CA THR A 64 -35.26 16.08 8.46
C THR A 64 -34.83 14.68 7.99
N GLY A 65 -33.52 14.42 7.91
CA GLY A 65 -32.96 13.19 7.36
C GLY A 65 -32.45 13.36 5.92
N ASP A 66 -33.22 14.02 5.06
CA ASP A 66 -32.87 14.27 3.66
C ASP A 66 -32.55 15.75 3.38
N ASP A 67 -33.26 16.65 4.09
CA ASP A 67 -33.20 18.08 3.87
C ASP A 67 -32.85 18.84 5.17
N LEU A 68 -32.27 20.01 5.04
CA LEU A 68 -32.24 21.06 6.09
C LEU A 68 -33.36 22.06 5.77
N ARG A 69 -34.44 22.09 6.57
CA ARG A 69 -35.64 22.90 6.33
C ARG A 69 -35.69 24.15 7.21
N ASP A 70 -36.58 25.04 6.84
CA ASP A 70 -36.78 26.30 7.54
C ASP A 70 -35.46 27.01 7.82
N ALA A 71 -34.59 26.98 6.81
CA ALA A 71 -33.18 27.27 6.94
C ALA A 71 -32.87 28.78 6.71
N GLN A 72 -31.89 29.29 7.43
CA GLN A 72 -31.36 30.64 7.26
C GLN A 72 -29.85 30.64 7.09
N VAL A 73 -29.32 31.54 6.26
CA VAL A 73 -27.88 31.73 6.09
C VAL A 73 -27.33 32.49 7.29
N VAL A 74 -26.45 31.87 8.06
CA VAL A 74 -25.77 32.47 9.21
C VAL A 74 -24.54 33.26 8.76
N SER A 75 -23.78 32.67 7.83
CA SER A 75 -22.64 33.35 7.20
C SER A 75 -22.46 32.91 5.76
N ARG A 76 -21.87 33.78 4.96
CA ARG A 76 -21.50 33.52 3.56
C ARG A 76 -20.14 34.13 3.27
N THR A 77 -19.29 33.35 2.59
CA THR A 77 -18.08 33.85 1.94
C THR A 77 -18.23 33.58 0.45
N PRO A 78 -18.41 34.64 -0.37
CA PRO A 78 -18.48 34.47 -1.82
C PRO A 78 -17.19 33.85 -2.37
N CYS A 79 -17.30 32.79 -3.12
CA CYS A 79 -16.20 32.12 -3.78
C CYS A 79 -16.57 31.78 -5.22
N ALA A 80 -15.56 31.68 -6.08
CA ALA A 80 -15.76 31.17 -7.42
C ALA A 80 -16.21 29.70 -7.39
N GLU A 81 -16.99 29.30 -8.37
CA GLU A 81 -17.32 27.91 -8.57
C GLU A 81 -16.05 27.07 -8.77
N PRO A 82 -15.95 25.90 -8.11
CA PRO A 82 -14.80 25.04 -8.27
C PRO A 82 -14.58 24.63 -9.71
N ARG A 83 -13.32 24.73 -10.16
CA ARG A 83 -12.94 24.29 -11.50
C ARG A 83 -13.07 22.76 -11.60
N GLY A 84 -13.51 22.27 -12.76
CA GLY A 84 -13.67 20.83 -13.01
C GLY A 84 -12.35 20.03 -13.00
N ASP A 85 -11.22 20.73 -13.18
CA ASP A 85 -9.85 20.19 -13.10
C ASP A 85 -9.16 20.44 -11.73
N GLY A 86 -9.81 21.17 -10.80
CA GLY A 86 -9.24 21.51 -9.51
C GLY A 86 -9.42 20.44 -8.42
N ASP A 87 -8.78 20.67 -7.27
CA ASP A 87 -8.78 19.75 -6.13
C ASP A 87 -10.18 19.41 -5.65
N PHE A 88 -11.08 20.36 -5.54
CA PHE A 88 -12.43 20.08 -5.08
C PHE A 88 -13.15 19.08 -5.99
N ALA A 89 -13.03 19.24 -7.31
CA ALA A 89 -13.60 18.32 -8.29
C ALA A 89 -12.97 16.93 -8.17
N ARG A 90 -11.66 16.88 -7.97
CA ARG A 90 -10.93 15.62 -7.77
C ARG A 90 -11.39 14.88 -6.52
N PHE A 91 -11.48 15.57 -5.39
CA PHE A 91 -11.83 14.95 -4.11
C PHE A 91 -13.32 14.62 -4.02
N ALA A 92 -14.19 15.61 -4.31
CA ALA A 92 -15.63 15.46 -4.12
C ALA A 92 -16.32 14.74 -5.29
N TRP A 93 -16.03 15.15 -6.55
CA TRP A 93 -16.78 14.64 -7.70
C TRP A 93 -16.17 13.37 -8.31
N ARG A 94 -14.82 13.27 -8.36
CA ARG A 94 -14.13 12.05 -8.82
C ARG A 94 -13.92 11.01 -7.73
N GLY A 95 -14.34 11.29 -6.50
CA GLY A 95 -14.45 10.29 -5.42
C GLY A 95 -13.18 10.00 -4.63
N VAL A 96 -12.08 10.75 -4.84
CA VAL A 96 -10.81 10.52 -4.11
C VAL A 96 -11.01 10.61 -2.59
N ALA A 97 -11.87 11.53 -2.10
CA ALA A 97 -12.16 11.61 -0.66
C ALA A 97 -12.76 10.32 -0.09
N ARG A 98 -13.63 9.64 -0.83
CA ARG A 98 -14.20 8.33 -0.42
C ARG A 98 -13.10 7.26 -0.36
N ASN A 99 -12.16 7.28 -1.30
CA ASN A 99 -11.02 6.36 -1.30
C ASN A 99 -10.08 6.65 -0.12
N LEU A 100 -9.89 7.92 0.25
CA LEU A 100 -9.13 8.29 1.44
C LEU A 100 -9.84 7.88 2.75
N ALA A 101 -11.17 7.95 2.81
CA ALA A 101 -11.91 7.41 3.94
C ALA A 101 -11.77 5.88 4.02
N ALA A 102 -11.76 5.18 2.89
CA ALA A 102 -11.43 3.75 2.85
C ALA A 102 -9.97 3.49 3.29
N ARG A 103 -9.02 4.35 2.87
CA ARG A 103 -7.63 4.28 3.34
C ARG A 103 -7.52 4.38 4.85
N ALA A 104 -8.24 5.31 5.47
CA ALA A 104 -8.24 5.46 6.93
C ALA A 104 -8.74 4.18 7.63
N ARG A 105 -9.81 3.55 7.11
CA ARG A 105 -10.30 2.27 7.63
C ARG A 105 -9.29 1.14 7.44
N ALA A 106 -8.65 1.05 6.27
CA ALA A 106 -7.62 0.05 6.01
C ALA A 106 -6.41 0.17 6.96
N LEU A 107 -5.92 1.40 7.20
CA LEU A 107 -4.85 1.66 8.16
C LEU A 107 -5.23 1.26 9.59
N ALA A 108 -6.46 1.54 10.00
CA ALA A 108 -6.97 1.11 11.30
C ALA A 108 -7.06 -0.43 11.39
N ALA A 109 -7.51 -1.10 10.33
CA ALA A 109 -7.57 -2.56 10.27
C ALA A 109 -6.19 -3.21 10.35
N VAL A 110 -5.17 -2.68 9.64
CA VAL A 110 -3.78 -3.13 9.75
C VAL A 110 -3.29 -3.06 11.20
N ARG A 111 -3.47 -1.91 11.87
CA ARG A 111 -3.05 -1.75 13.26
C ARG A 111 -3.80 -2.67 14.21
N SER A 112 -5.10 -2.83 14.01
CA SER A 112 -5.93 -3.74 14.81
C SER A 112 -5.49 -5.20 14.66
N TYR A 113 -5.21 -5.64 13.43
CA TYR A 113 -4.71 -6.98 13.15
C TYR A 113 -3.38 -7.24 13.88
N PHE A 114 -2.38 -6.38 13.68
CA PHE A 114 -1.06 -6.56 14.29
C PHE A 114 -1.10 -6.46 15.81
N ALA A 115 -1.94 -5.58 16.39
CA ALA A 115 -2.13 -5.50 17.82
C ALA A 115 -2.72 -6.81 18.38
N SER A 116 -3.70 -7.42 17.68
CA SER A 116 -4.29 -8.70 18.08
C SER A 116 -3.28 -9.86 18.05
N GLU A 117 -2.34 -9.82 17.13
CA GLU A 117 -1.22 -10.78 16.99
C GLU A 117 0.00 -10.43 17.87
N ARG A 118 -0.12 -9.39 18.72
CA ARG A 118 0.92 -8.91 19.66
C ARG A 118 2.20 -8.42 18.99
N PHE A 119 2.07 -7.76 17.84
CA PHE A 119 3.17 -7.02 17.23
C PHE A 119 3.26 -5.62 17.82
N LEU A 120 4.48 -5.12 17.92
CA LEU A 120 4.78 -3.74 18.25
C LEU A 120 4.88 -2.90 16.96
N GLU A 121 4.12 -1.82 16.87
CA GLU A 121 4.34 -0.81 15.82
C GLU A 121 5.64 -0.05 16.12
N VAL A 122 6.52 0.04 15.13
CA VAL A 122 7.82 0.72 15.26
C VAL A 122 7.98 1.76 14.18
N GLU A 123 8.91 2.69 14.40
CA GLU A 123 9.32 3.67 13.40
C GLU A 123 10.84 3.62 13.23
N THR A 124 11.29 3.66 11.99
CA THR A 124 12.71 3.71 11.62
C THR A 124 12.99 4.99 10.83
N PRO A 125 14.27 5.42 10.72
CA PRO A 125 14.60 6.62 9.98
C PRO A 125 14.15 6.57 8.52
N LEU A 126 13.56 7.67 8.05
CA LEU A 126 13.20 7.86 6.64
C LEU A 126 14.43 8.18 5.77
N ARG A 127 15.43 8.86 6.35
CA ARG A 127 16.67 9.25 5.70
C ARG A 127 17.84 8.53 6.33
N VAL A 128 18.66 7.89 5.51
CA VAL A 128 19.74 6.99 5.95
C VAL A 128 20.99 7.16 5.10
N PRO A 129 22.19 6.95 5.66
CA PRO A 129 23.44 7.03 4.89
C PRO A 129 23.61 5.85 3.92
N ALA A 130 22.98 4.69 4.21
CA ALA A 130 23.00 3.50 3.38
C ALA A 130 21.55 3.00 3.19
N PRO A 131 20.96 3.17 1.99
CA PRO A 131 19.53 2.84 1.74
C PRO A 131 19.27 1.34 1.56
N GLY A 132 20.28 0.51 1.66
CA GLY A 132 20.29 -0.89 1.24
C GLY A 132 20.89 -1.05 -0.14
N VAL A 133 21.48 -2.20 -0.39
CA VAL A 133 21.99 -2.57 -1.71
C VAL A 133 21.03 -3.57 -2.32
N ASP A 134 20.25 -3.11 -3.27
CA ASP A 134 19.40 -3.92 -4.13
C ASP A 134 19.81 -3.65 -5.58
N LEU A 135 19.91 -4.68 -6.40
CA LEU A 135 20.39 -4.55 -7.77
C LEU A 135 19.51 -3.61 -8.61
N HIS A 136 18.20 -3.68 -8.41
CA HIS A 136 17.21 -3.05 -9.29
C HIS A 136 16.58 -1.77 -8.73
N LEU A 137 16.74 -1.47 -7.44
CA LEU A 137 16.11 -0.32 -6.80
C LEU A 137 17.07 0.88 -6.74
N ASP A 138 16.58 2.05 -7.10
CA ASP A 138 17.33 3.30 -6.99
C ASP A 138 16.75 4.21 -5.90
N ALA A 139 17.60 4.56 -4.94
CA ALA A 139 17.25 5.47 -3.86
C ALA A 139 17.31 6.94 -4.31
N ILE A 140 16.48 7.78 -3.71
CA ILE A 140 16.46 9.23 -3.93
C ILE A 140 17.49 9.88 -3.01
N PRO A 141 18.47 10.64 -3.55
CA PRO A 141 19.43 11.38 -2.73
C PRO A 141 18.75 12.49 -1.89
N ALA A 142 19.19 12.66 -0.63
CA ALA A 142 18.63 13.63 0.30
C ALA A 142 19.72 14.24 1.20
N SER A 143 20.30 15.38 0.83
CA SER A 143 21.28 16.15 1.63
C SER A 143 22.48 15.32 2.12
N GLY A 144 23.11 14.56 1.25
CA GLY A 144 24.26 13.71 1.56
C GLY A 144 23.93 12.30 2.03
N ASP A 145 22.67 12.04 2.33
CA ASP A 145 22.09 10.74 2.64
C ASP A 145 21.13 10.31 1.50
N TYR A 146 20.28 9.31 1.77
CA TYR A 146 19.27 8.80 0.85
C TYR A 146 17.93 8.62 1.58
N LEU A 147 16.83 8.76 0.86
CA LEU A 147 15.53 8.27 1.34
C LEU A 147 15.50 6.75 1.23
N ILE A 148 14.87 6.09 2.20
CA ILE A 148 14.78 4.64 2.24
C ILE A 148 13.95 4.10 1.07
N THR A 149 14.40 3.00 0.47
CA THR A 149 13.62 2.18 -0.46
C THR A 149 12.75 1.15 0.26
N SER A 150 13.13 0.81 1.51
CA SER A 150 12.47 -0.07 2.49
C SER A 150 13.03 0.21 3.89
N PRO A 151 12.26 0.01 4.98
CA PRO A 151 12.75 0.07 6.36
C PRO A 151 13.51 -1.18 6.81
N GLU A 152 13.64 -2.21 5.98
CA GLU A 152 14.08 -3.58 6.26
C GLU A 152 15.32 -3.66 7.14
N LEU A 153 16.46 -3.04 6.74
CA LEU A 153 17.73 -3.17 7.45
C LEU A 153 17.63 -2.66 8.88
N HIS A 154 16.90 -1.57 9.10
CA HIS A 154 16.68 -1.01 10.43
C HIS A 154 15.72 -1.85 11.26
N MET A 155 14.65 -2.39 10.66
CA MET A 155 13.72 -3.28 11.36
C MET A 155 14.40 -4.59 11.77
N LYS A 156 15.25 -5.20 10.93
CA LYS A 156 16.04 -6.37 11.29
C LYS A 156 17.00 -6.11 12.46
N ARG A 157 17.56 -4.90 12.55
CA ARG A 157 18.36 -4.50 13.74
C ARG A 157 17.52 -4.44 15.02
N LEU A 158 16.23 -4.13 14.93
CA LEU A 158 15.32 -4.19 16.08
C LEU A 158 15.05 -5.64 16.53
N LEU A 159 15.02 -6.62 15.59
CA LEU A 159 14.97 -8.04 15.94
C LEU A 159 16.22 -8.47 16.71
N VAL A 160 17.42 -8.06 16.25
CA VAL A 160 18.69 -8.29 16.96
C VAL A 160 18.66 -7.66 18.36
N ALA A 161 18.04 -6.47 18.49
CA ALA A 161 17.88 -5.80 19.80
C ALA A 161 16.85 -6.48 20.71
N GLY A 162 16.21 -7.57 20.28
CA GLY A 162 15.33 -8.39 21.12
C GLY A 162 13.82 -8.11 20.96
N LEU A 163 13.39 -7.34 19.97
CA LEU A 163 11.96 -7.14 19.69
C LEU A 163 11.42 -8.28 18.80
N PRO A 164 10.62 -9.23 19.34
CA PRO A 164 10.35 -10.48 18.62
C PRO A 164 9.27 -10.38 17.53
N ARG A 165 8.41 -9.35 17.59
CA ARG A 165 7.31 -9.13 16.63
C ARG A 165 7.14 -7.64 16.43
N ILE A 166 7.44 -7.16 15.24
CA ILE A 166 7.39 -5.75 14.90
C ILE A 166 6.73 -5.55 13.55
N PHE A 167 6.03 -4.43 13.37
CA PHE A 167 5.55 -3.98 12.09
C PHE A 167 5.72 -2.46 11.94
N GLN A 168 5.75 -2.00 10.72
CA GLN A 168 5.84 -0.58 10.40
C GLN A 168 5.03 -0.26 9.14
N LEU A 169 4.27 0.83 9.20
CA LEU A 169 3.74 1.51 8.01
C LEU A 169 4.73 2.62 7.64
N ALA A 170 5.64 2.34 6.73
CA ALA A 170 6.71 3.25 6.33
C ALA A 170 6.36 4.01 5.05
N ARG A 171 6.82 5.27 4.98
CA ARG A 171 6.94 5.94 3.68
C ARG A 171 8.25 5.48 3.05
N ALA A 172 8.15 4.87 1.89
CA ALA A 172 9.30 4.45 1.09
C ALA A 172 9.35 5.27 -0.20
N SER A 173 10.56 5.40 -0.76
CA SER A 173 10.79 6.18 -1.98
C SER A 173 11.70 5.43 -2.93
N ARG A 174 11.29 5.30 -4.19
CA ARG A 174 12.07 4.65 -5.24
C ARG A 174 12.14 5.58 -6.44
N ARG A 175 13.35 5.91 -6.84
CA ARG A 175 13.57 6.81 -7.96
C ARG A 175 13.08 6.19 -9.27
N ASP A 176 12.45 7.02 -10.08
CA ASP A 176 11.99 6.68 -11.45
C ASP A 176 10.88 5.60 -11.52
N GLU A 177 10.37 5.10 -10.38
CA GLU A 177 9.21 4.21 -10.37
C GLU A 177 7.90 5.02 -10.49
N LEU A 178 7.43 5.23 -11.72
CA LEU A 178 6.17 5.91 -12.03
C LEU A 178 5.36 5.11 -13.05
N GLY A 179 4.12 4.74 -12.68
CA GLY A 179 3.24 3.95 -13.53
C GLY A 179 1.84 3.77 -12.94
N VAL A 180 1.06 2.90 -13.55
CA VAL A 180 -0.29 2.57 -13.07
C VAL A 180 -0.25 1.94 -11.68
N LEU A 181 0.75 1.09 -11.43
CA LEU A 181 0.96 0.34 -10.18
C LEU A 181 2.18 0.83 -9.39
N HIS A 182 2.79 1.95 -9.78
CA HIS A 182 4.00 2.48 -9.16
C HIS A 182 3.91 3.99 -8.95
N GLU A 183 4.40 4.42 -7.81
CA GLU A 183 4.60 5.83 -7.44
C GLU A 183 5.99 5.98 -6.81
N PRO A 184 6.72 7.08 -7.08
CA PRO A 184 8.05 7.27 -6.51
C PRO A 184 8.05 7.41 -4.98
N GLU A 185 6.92 7.73 -4.39
CA GLU A 185 6.67 7.73 -2.94
C GLU A 185 5.39 6.97 -2.64
N PHE A 186 5.48 5.94 -1.82
CA PHE A 186 4.36 5.06 -1.50
C PHE A 186 4.40 4.63 -0.03
N THR A 187 3.33 3.98 0.42
CA THR A 187 3.27 3.38 1.75
C THR A 187 3.58 1.90 1.66
N MET A 188 4.63 1.49 2.35
CA MET A 188 5.01 0.10 2.53
C MET A 188 4.61 -0.35 3.93
N LEU A 189 4.02 -1.52 4.01
CA LEU A 189 3.76 -2.21 5.27
C LEU A 189 4.76 -3.35 5.38
N GLU A 190 5.64 -3.29 6.38
CA GLU A 190 6.57 -4.39 6.66
C GLU A 190 6.34 -4.94 8.06
N TRP A 191 6.54 -6.25 8.21
CA TRP A 191 6.52 -6.91 9.51
C TRP A 191 7.49 -8.07 9.57
N TYR A 192 7.96 -8.33 10.78
CA TYR A 192 8.91 -9.37 11.07
C TYR A 192 8.52 -10.13 12.32
N ARG A 193 8.72 -11.45 12.29
CA ARG A 193 8.44 -12.35 13.39
C ARG A 193 9.69 -13.18 13.68
N ALA A 194 10.34 -12.94 14.82
CA ALA A 194 11.44 -13.76 15.31
C ALA A 194 10.97 -15.16 15.74
N PHE A 195 11.87 -16.14 15.66
CA PHE A 195 11.62 -17.54 15.97
C PHE A 195 10.46 -18.16 15.15
N ALA A 196 10.28 -17.68 13.94
CA ALA A 196 9.28 -18.12 12.98
C ALA A 196 9.92 -18.28 11.60
N GLY A 197 9.31 -19.07 10.75
CA GLY A 197 9.72 -19.25 9.36
C GLY A 197 8.65 -18.80 8.38
N LEU A 198 8.82 -19.21 7.12
CA LEU A 198 7.99 -18.80 6.01
C LEU A 198 6.48 -19.08 6.23
N GLU A 199 6.13 -20.25 6.77
CA GLU A 199 4.73 -20.65 6.96
C GLU A 199 3.93 -19.70 7.85
N GLN A 200 4.56 -19.18 8.91
CA GLN A 200 3.91 -18.21 9.80
C GLN A 200 3.65 -16.89 9.07
N VAL A 201 4.60 -16.44 8.25
CA VAL A 201 4.47 -15.20 7.46
C VAL A 201 3.41 -15.32 6.36
N LEU A 202 3.35 -16.46 5.67
CA LEU A 202 2.28 -16.75 4.71
C LEU A 202 0.91 -16.68 5.38
N GLY A 203 0.76 -17.32 6.57
CA GLY A 203 -0.46 -17.27 7.35
C GLY A 203 -0.82 -15.86 7.84
N ASP A 204 0.16 -15.06 8.29
CA ASP A 204 -0.05 -13.66 8.64
C ASP A 204 -0.56 -12.86 7.43
N THR A 205 0.04 -13.06 6.26
CA THR A 205 -0.35 -12.39 5.01
C THR A 205 -1.80 -12.66 4.65
N GLU A 206 -2.22 -13.93 4.66
CA GLU A 206 -3.60 -14.30 4.36
C GLU A 206 -4.61 -13.66 5.32
N ARG A 207 -4.35 -13.74 6.62
CA ARG A 207 -5.25 -13.18 7.65
C ARG A 207 -5.33 -11.65 7.58
N LEU A 208 -4.19 -11.00 7.36
CA LEU A 208 -4.11 -9.55 7.20
C LEU A 208 -4.93 -9.07 6.01
N LEU A 209 -4.77 -9.70 4.84
CA LEU A 209 -5.51 -9.33 3.64
C LEU A 209 -7.02 -9.45 3.85
N ARG A 210 -7.48 -10.55 4.48
CA ARG A 210 -8.91 -10.74 4.83
C ARG A 210 -9.41 -9.61 5.72
N SER A 211 -8.69 -9.32 6.81
CA SER A 211 -9.08 -8.28 7.78
C SER A 211 -9.17 -6.90 7.13
N VAL A 212 -8.23 -6.54 6.28
CA VAL A 212 -8.24 -5.25 5.55
C VAL A 212 -9.40 -5.21 4.55
N ALA A 213 -9.59 -6.24 3.73
CA ALA A 213 -10.66 -6.31 2.75
C ALA A 213 -12.05 -6.20 3.40
N GLU A 214 -12.29 -6.94 4.47
CA GLU A 214 -13.55 -6.88 5.24
C GLU A 214 -13.80 -5.49 5.82
N SER A 215 -12.78 -4.85 6.40
CA SER A 215 -12.89 -3.51 6.97
C SER A 215 -13.23 -2.44 5.93
N VAL A 216 -12.75 -2.59 4.70
CA VAL A 216 -12.90 -1.61 3.63
C VAL A 216 -14.21 -1.81 2.86
N SER A 217 -14.51 -3.05 2.47
CA SER A 217 -15.62 -3.39 1.56
C SER A 217 -16.76 -4.19 2.20
N GLY A 218 -16.62 -4.56 3.48
CA GLY A 218 -17.59 -5.41 4.19
C GLY A 218 -17.53 -6.90 3.79
N ALA A 219 -16.55 -7.31 2.98
CA ALA A 219 -16.39 -8.70 2.55
C ALA A 219 -14.91 -9.05 2.31
N ALA A 220 -14.56 -10.32 2.57
CA ALA A 220 -13.22 -10.86 2.33
C ALA A 220 -12.97 -11.08 0.83
N ARG A 221 -12.79 -10.01 0.08
CA ARG A 221 -12.56 -10.04 -1.37
C ARG A 221 -11.68 -8.87 -1.84
N LEU A 222 -10.94 -9.09 -2.91
CA LEU A 222 -10.19 -8.08 -3.64
C LEU A 222 -10.66 -8.05 -5.10
N PHE A 223 -10.31 -6.98 -5.81
CA PHE A 223 -10.64 -6.78 -7.22
C PHE A 223 -9.36 -6.56 -8.01
N SER A 224 -9.18 -7.23 -9.14
CA SER A 224 -8.10 -6.85 -10.05
C SER A 224 -8.39 -5.49 -10.71
N PRO A 225 -7.39 -4.82 -11.29
CA PRO A 225 -7.59 -3.61 -12.08
C PRO A 225 -8.56 -3.79 -13.26
N SER A 226 -8.72 -5.03 -13.76
CA SER A 226 -9.71 -5.38 -14.78
C SER A 226 -11.14 -5.61 -14.24
N GLY A 227 -11.31 -5.60 -12.90
CA GLY A 227 -12.60 -5.77 -12.24
C GLY A 227 -12.97 -7.22 -11.89
N GLN A 228 -12.06 -8.18 -12.08
CA GLN A 228 -12.28 -9.55 -11.62
C GLN A 228 -12.25 -9.61 -10.10
N VAL A 229 -13.14 -10.40 -9.48
CA VAL A 229 -13.25 -10.57 -8.03
C VAL A 229 -12.45 -11.78 -7.58
N TYR A 230 -11.65 -11.59 -6.54
CA TYR A 230 -10.85 -12.61 -5.88
C TYR A 230 -11.35 -12.81 -4.45
N ALA A 231 -11.99 -13.94 -4.19
CA ALA A 231 -12.42 -14.33 -2.85
C ALA A 231 -11.20 -14.69 -1.98
N LEU A 232 -11.19 -14.21 -0.73
CA LEU A 232 -10.13 -14.47 0.24
C LEU A 232 -10.51 -15.52 1.28
N ASP A 233 -11.69 -16.12 1.18
CA ASP A 233 -12.12 -17.24 2.00
C ASP A 233 -11.37 -18.53 1.62
N GLY A 234 -10.84 -19.22 2.60
CA GLY A 234 -9.98 -20.40 2.40
C GLY A 234 -8.51 -20.06 2.13
N PRO A 235 -7.66 -21.07 2.01
CA PRO A 235 -6.22 -20.89 1.81
C PRO A 235 -5.92 -20.31 0.42
N PHE A 236 -4.86 -19.50 0.34
CA PHE A 236 -4.34 -19.05 -0.95
C PHE A 236 -3.60 -20.19 -1.65
N GLU A 237 -3.55 -20.13 -2.96
CA GLU A 237 -2.81 -21.12 -3.74
C GLU A 237 -1.30 -20.92 -3.61
N ARG A 238 -0.54 -21.96 -3.86
CA ARG A 238 0.93 -21.94 -3.83
C ARG A 238 1.47 -22.67 -5.04
N ILE A 239 2.45 -22.05 -5.69
CA ILE A 239 3.16 -22.61 -6.81
C ILE A 239 4.64 -22.25 -6.70
N THR A 240 5.54 -23.22 -6.87
CA THR A 240 6.97 -22.91 -6.92
C THR A 240 7.32 -22.22 -8.24
N VAL A 241 8.44 -21.46 -8.25
CA VAL A 241 8.94 -20.86 -9.48
C VAL A 241 9.16 -21.91 -10.57
N ARG A 242 9.72 -23.09 -10.22
CA ARG A 242 9.91 -24.20 -11.17
C ARG A 242 8.58 -24.66 -11.79
N GLU A 243 7.57 -24.90 -10.97
CA GLU A 243 6.23 -25.33 -11.44
C GLU A 243 5.56 -24.25 -12.27
N ALA A 244 5.67 -22.98 -11.89
CA ALA A 244 5.08 -21.86 -12.62
C ALA A 244 5.71 -21.69 -14.01
N PHE A 245 7.03 -21.77 -14.13
CA PHE A 245 7.73 -21.72 -15.41
C PHE A 245 7.36 -22.89 -16.32
N MET A 246 7.26 -24.10 -15.76
CA MET A 246 6.77 -25.25 -16.51
C MET A 246 5.33 -25.06 -16.95
N LYS A 247 4.43 -24.66 -16.04
CA LYS A 247 2.99 -24.56 -16.30
C LYS A 247 2.66 -23.49 -17.33
N TYR A 248 3.29 -22.31 -17.24
CA TYR A 248 2.90 -21.15 -18.04
C TYR A 248 3.80 -20.87 -19.23
N ALA A 249 5.05 -21.36 -19.22
CA ALA A 249 6.02 -21.10 -20.27
C ALA A 249 6.62 -22.37 -20.89
N GLY A 250 6.34 -23.56 -20.36
CA GLY A 250 6.93 -24.81 -20.84
C GLY A 250 8.43 -24.96 -20.57
N ILE A 251 8.99 -24.18 -19.64
CA ILE A 251 10.40 -24.21 -19.24
C ILE A 251 10.60 -25.26 -18.16
N ALA A 252 11.40 -26.28 -18.46
CA ALA A 252 11.60 -27.44 -17.55
C ALA A 252 12.40 -27.08 -16.29
N ASP A 253 13.41 -26.22 -16.40
CA ASP A 253 14.26 -25.81 -15.28
C ASP A 253 14.46 -24.29 -15.24
N ALA A 254 13.63 -23.64 -14.42
CA ALA A 254 13.71 -22.20 -14.20
C ALA A 254 14.97 -21.80 -13.42
N VAL A 255 15.54 -22.69 -12.61
CA VAL A 255 16.75 -22.42 -11.83
C VAL A 255 17.97 -22.42 -12.74
N ASP A 256 18.11 -23.41 -13.60
CA ASP A 256 19.16 -23.43 -14.60
C ASP A 256 19.06 -22.20 -15.54
N LEU A 257 17.86 -21.89 -16.01
CA LEU A 257 17.64 -20.70 -16.83
C LEU A 257 18.05 -19.41 -16.11
N SER A 258 17.73 -19.25 -14.82
CA SER A 258 18.09 -18.05 -14.06
C SER A 258 19.59 -17.86 -13.89
N GLN A 259 20.35 -18.95 -13.88
CA GLN A 259 21.81 -18.93 -13.75
C GLN A 259 22.53 -18.78 -15.10
N SER A 260 22.02 -19.43 -16.14
CA SER A 260 22.64 -19.45 -17.46
C SER A 260 22.25 -18.25 -18.33
N ASP A 261 21.02 -17.74 -18.21
CA ASP A 261 20.47 -16.58 -18.95
C ASP A 261 19.45 -15.85 -18.10
N GLU A 262 19.94 -15.03 -17.18
CA GLU A 262 19.10 -14.24 -16.25
C GLU A 262 18.16 -13.28 -16.99
N ALA A 263 18.61 -12.68 -18.10
CA ALA A 263 17.78 -11.77 -18.90
C ALA A 263 16.56 -12.53 -19.48
N ARG A 264 16.77 -13.71 -19.99
CA ARG A 264 15.70 -14.58 -20.49
C ARG A 264 14.79 -15.07 -19.39
N TYR A 265 15.32 -15.36 -18.20
CA TYR A 265 14.52 -15.69 -17.03
C TYR A 265 13.51 -14.59 -16.70
N PHE A 266 13.95 -13.34 -16.59
CA PHE A 266 13.06 -12.22 -16.33
C PHE A 266 12.09 -11.94 -17.47
N GLU A 267 12.54 -12.05 -18.71
CA GLU A 267 11.62 -11.94 -19.86
C GLU A 267 10.48 -12.95 -19.78
N VAL A 268 10.78 -14.23 -19.50
CA VAL A 268 9.78 -15.29 -19.37
C VAL A 268 8.88 -15.05 -18.14
N LEU A 269 9.46 -14.62 -17.01
CA LEU A 269 8.69 -14.28 -15.82
C LEU A 269 7.60 -13.24 -16.14
N VAL A 270 7.99 -12.11 -16.74
CA VAL A 270 7.08 -10.99 -17.02
C VAL A 270 6.10 -11.29 -18.19
N THR A 271 6.55 -12.02 -19.22
CA THR A 271 5.73 -12.23 -20.43
C THR A 271 4.84 -13.46 -20.39
N HIS A 272 5.14 -14.45 -19.55
CA HIS A 272 4.42 -15.73 -19.51
C HIS A 272 3.94 -16.09 -18.10
N VAL A 273 4.81 -16.02 -17.09
CA VAL A 273 4.48 -16.48 -15.73
C VAL A 273 3.51 -15.52 -15.05
N GLU A 274 3.83 -14.23 -14.93
CA GLU A 274 2.94 -13.25 -14.31
C GLU A 274 1.56 -13.15 -14.99
N PRO A 275 1.47 -13.12 -16.35
CA PRO A 275 0.17 -13.24 -17.01
C PRO A 275 -0.53 -14.57 -16.79
N GLY A 276 0.23 -15.64 -16.52
CA GLY A 276 -0.30 -16.93 -16.09
C GLY A 276 -0.94 -16.88 -14.72
N LEU A 277 -0.22 -16.31 -13.75
CA LEU A 277 -0.70 -16.09 -12.37
C LEU A 277 -1.93 -15.16 -12.35
N ALA A 278 -1.99 -14.17 -13.25
CA ALA A 278 -3.14 -13.28 -13.37
C ALA A 278 -4.45 -13.97 -13.77
N ARG A 279 -4.37 -15.14 -14.38
CA ARG A 279 -5.56 -15.93 -14.79
C ARG A 279 -6.05 -16.89 -13.72
N GLU A 280 -5.29 -17.06 -12.63
CA GLU A 280 -5.71 -17.91 -11.52
C GLU A 280 -6.93 -17.31 -10.81
N ALA A 281 -7.83 -18.18 -10.34
CA ALA A 281 -9.09 -17.75 -9.73
C ALA A 281 -8.94 -17.22 -8.29
N ARG A 282 -7.80 -17.48 -7.66
CA ARG A 282 -7.50 -17.16 -6.26
C ARG A 282 -6.16 -16.43 -6.15
N PRO A 283 -5.92 -15.70 -5.02
CA PRO A 283 -4.57 -15.24 -4.69
C PRO A 283 -3.59 -16.40 -4.68
N ILE A 284 -2.40 -16.18 -5.22
CA ILE A 284 -1.40 -17.24 -5.37
C ILE A 284 -0.02 -16.78 -4.92
N PHE A 285 0.59 -17.55 -4.04
CA PHE A 285 2.00 -17.38 -3.65
C PHE A 285 2.89 -18.08 -4.69
N LEU A 286 3.75 -17.29 -5.33
CA LEU A 286 4.89 -17.76 -6.09
C LEU A 286 6.08 -17.87 -5.14
N TRP A 287 6.63 -19.06 -4.93
CA TRP A 287 7.64 -19.29 -3.90
C TRP A 287 8.79 -20.18 -4.37
N LYS A 288 9.83 -20.34 -3.53
CA LYS A 288 11.05 -21.08 -3.89
C LYS A 288 11.73 -20.49 -5.12
N TYR A 289 12.12 -19.25 -4.99
CA TYR A 289 12.87 -18.53 -6.02
C TYR A 289 14.27 -19.15 -6.23
N PRO A 290 14.87 -19.08 -7.43
CA PRO A 290 16.26 -19.48 -7.64
C PRO A 290 17.23 -18.82 -6.67
N ALA A 291 18.31 -19.50 -6.28
CA ALA A 291 19.26 -19.01 -5.28
C ALA A 291 19.94 -17.68 -5.67
N ASN A 292 20.16 -17.42 -6.97
CA ASN A 292 20.67 -16.14 -7.45
C ASN A 292 19.62 -15.01 -7.43
N GLN A 293 18.35 -15.32 -7.12
CA GLN A 293 17.26 -14.38 -6.92
C GLN A 293 16.82 -14.33 -5.44
N ALA A 294 17.68 -14.79 -4.53
CA ALA A 294 17.36 -14.90 -3.11
C ALA A 294 17.16 -13.55 -2.40
N ALA A 295 17.68 -12.44 -2.93
CA ALA A 295 17.71 -11.16 -2.23
C ALA A 295 18.26 -11.33 -0.79
N LEU A 296 17.46 -11.00 0.23
CA LEU A 296 17.80 -11.12 1.65
C LEU A 296 17.22 -12.41 2.31
N ALA A 297 16.69 -13.33 1.51
CA ALA A 297 16.22 -14.63 1.98
C ALA A 297 17.38 -15.61 2.19
N ARG A 298 17.22 -16.52 3.14
CA ARG A 298 18.11 -17.68 3.25
C ARG A 298 17.84 -18.71 2.15
N LEU A 299 18.83 -19.52 1.83
CA LEU A 299 18.63 -20.67 0.96
C LEU A 299 17.85 -21.78 1.70
N SER A 300 17.17 -22.63 0.93
CA SER A 300 16.45 -23.76 1.49
C SER A 300 17.42 -24.79 2.06
N GLU A 301 17.10 -25.35 3.24
CA GLU A 301 17.91 -26.39 3.88
C GLU A 301 17.88 -27.74 3.12
N THR A 302 16.85 -27.94 2.29
CA THR A 302 16.65 -29.20 1.55
C THR A 302 17.05 -29.12 0.08
N ASP A 303 17.19 -27.91 -0.47
CA ASP A 303 17.57 -27.64 -1.86
C ASP A 303 18.24 -26.27 -1.94
N ASP A 304 19.55 -26.22 -1.88
CA ASP A 304 20.36 -24.99 -1.90
C ASP A 304 20.31 -24.23 -3.24
N SER A 305 19.73 -24.82 -4.26
CA SER A 305 19.49 -24.15 -5.54
C SER A 305 18.33 -23.17 -5.50
N VAL A 306 17.53 -23.13 -4.39
CA VAL A 306 16.40 -22.24 -4.22
C VAL A 306 16.44 -21.54 -2.86
N ALA A 307 15.82 -20.34 -2.81
CA ALA A 307 15.68 -19.53 -1.62
C ALA A 307 14.29 -19.65 -0.99
N GLU A 308 14.22 -19.50 0.32
CA GLU A 308 12.99 -19.39 1.09
C GLU A 308 12.39 -17.98 0.95
N ARG A 309 11.99 -17.65 -0.29
CA ARG A 309 11.37 -16.39 -0.73
C ARG A 309 10.03 -16.68 -1.36
N PHE A 310 9.09 -15.77 -1.16
CA PHE A 310 7.81 -15.78 -1.84
C PHE A 310 7.38 -14.39 -2.27
N GLU A 311 6.54 -14.33 -3.28
CA GLU A 311 5.75 -13.17 -3.66
C GLU A 311 4.28 -13.57 -3.74
N LEU A 312 3.36 -12.64 -3.41
CA LEU A 312 1.93 -12.88 -3.54
C LEU A 312 1.37 -12.11 -4.72
N TYR A 313 0.70 -12.81 -5.60
CA TYR A 313 0.00 -12.23 -6.75
C TYR A 313 -1.52 -12.32 -6.60
N VAL A 314 -2.20 -11.22 -6.92
CA VAL A 314 -3.66 -11.15 -7.00
C VAL A 314 -4.04 -10.44 -8.29
N GLY A 315 -4.61 -11.18 -9.25
CA GLY A 315 -5.05 -10.60 -10.53
C GLY A 315 -3.92 -9.95 -11.33
N GLY A 316 -2.70 -10.50 -11.27
CA GLY A 316 -1.52 -9.98 -11.95
C GLY A 316 -0.82 -8.83 -11.21
N VAL A 317 -1.28 -8.48 -10.02
CA VAL A 317 -0.63 -7.47 -9.18
C VAL A 317 0.18 -8.18 -8.09
N GLU A 318 1.48 -7.97 -8.09
CA GLU A 318 2.35 -8.33 -6.96
C GLU A 318 2.00 -7.45 -5.76
N LEU A 319 1.56 -8.08 -4.68
CA LEU A 319 1.20 -7.38 -3.44
C LEU A 319 2.32 -7.34 -2.42
N CYS A 320 3.10 -8.41 -2.31
CA CYS A 320 4.15 -8.48 -1.28
C CYS A 320 5.28 -9.42 -1.70
N ASN A 321 6.43 -9.21 -1.05
CA ASN A 321 7.63 -10.02 -1.17
C ASN A 321 8.12 -10.36 0.25
N GLY A 322 8.25 -11.64 0.57
CA GLY A 322 8.57 -12.09 1.92
C GLY A 322 9.61 -13.21 1.96
N PHE A 323 10.27 -13.32 3.11
CA PHE A 323 11.43 -14.18 3.30
C PHE A 323 11.34 -15.00 4.59
N ASP A 324 11.98 -16.18 4.58
CA ASP A 324 12.69 -16.70 5.75
C ASP A 324 14.08 -16.03 5.72
N GLU A 325 14.41 -15.24 6.73
CA GLU A 325 15.45 -14.24 6.69
C GLU A 325 16.86 -14.85 6.70
N LEU A 326 17.76 -14.26 5.91
CA LEU A 326 19.19 -14.56 6.01
C LEU A 326 19.76 -13.95 7.29
N THR A 327 20.37 -14.80 8.13
CA THR A 327 20.94 -14.40 9.41
C THR A 327 22.48 -14.51 9.45
N CYS A 328 23.10 -15.02 8.38
CA CYS A 328 24.54 -15.20 8.28
C CYS A 328 25.23 -13.90 7.84
N PRO A 329 26.05 -13.23 8.67
CA PRO A 329 26.65 -11.93 8.34
C PRO A 329 27.66 -12.02 7.20
N SER A 330 28.43 -13.09 7.09
CA SER A 330 29.42 -13.26 6.00
C SER A 330 28.76 -13.46 4.65
N GLU A 331 27.68 -14.24 4.58
CA GLU A 331 26.90 -14.42 3.37
C GLU A 331 26.18 -13.12 2.96
N GLN A 332 25.61 -12.41 3.95
CA GLN A 332 24.96 -11.11 3.69
C GLN A 332 25.94 -10.08 3.12
N ARG A 333 27.15 -10.00 3.68
CA ARG A 333 28.21 -9.13 3.16
C ARG A 333 28.56 -9.50 1.71
N ALA A 334 28.78 -10.78 1.44
CA ALA A 334 29.14 -11.25 0.11
C ALA A 334 28.08 -10.88 -0.93
N ARG A 335 26.79 -11.02 -0.60
CA ARG A 335 25.68 -10.61 -1.48
C ARG A 335 25.69 -9.09 -1.73
N PHE A 336 25.85 -8.26 -0.70
CA PHE A 336 25.93 -6.81 -0.87
C PHE A 336 27.13 -6.37 -1.73
N GLU A 337 28.27 -7.01 -1.58
CA GLU A 337 29.46 -6.75 -2.38
C GLU A 337 29.25 -7.17 -3.85
N GLN A 338 28.60 -8.31 -4.07
CA GLN A 338 28.24 -8.78 -5.41
C GLN A 338 27.27 -7.82 -6.11
N ASP A 339 26.20 -7.40 -5.42
CA ASP A 339 25.22 -6.47 -5.99
C ASP A 339 25.84 -5.10 -6.25
N SER A 340 26.71 -4.61 -5.35
CA SER A 340 27.45 -3.37 -5.55
C SER A 340 28.34 -3.44 -6.79
N ALA A 341 29.05 -4.57 -7.00
CA ALA A 341 29.89 -4.80 -8.17
C ALA A 341 29.05 -4.88 -9.48
N ARG A 342 27.91 -5.54 -9.43
CA ARG A 342 26.98 -5.61 -10.58
C ARG A 342 26.43 -4.22 -10.92
N ARG A 343 25.99 -3.44 -9.93
CA ARG A 343 25.53 -2.05 -10.13
C ARG A 343 26.60 -1.20 -10.80
N ALA A 344 27.86 -1.31 -10.34
CA ALA A 344 28.98 -0.59 -10.95
C ALA A 344 29.20 -1.02 -12.41
N ALA A 345 29.13 -2.31 -12.71
CA ALA A 345 29.27 -2.84 -14.07
C ALA A 345 28.16 -2.37 -15.03
N GLU A 346 26.94 -2.17 -14.49
CA GLU A 346 25.77 -1.65 -15.20
C GLU A 346 25.70 -0.11 -15.25
N ASN A 347 26.73 0.61 -14.76
CA ASN A 347 26.76 2.07 -14.62
C ASN A 347 25.60 2.65 -13.78
N ARG A 348 25.11 1.90 -12.81
CA ARG A 348 24.09 2.33 -11.84
C ARG A 348 24.75 2.96 -10.60
N PRO A 349 24.03 3.80 -9.85
CA PRO A 349 24.53 4.33 -8.58
C PRO A 349 24.91 3.19 -7.62
N VAL A 350 26.11 3.25 -7.06
CA VAL A 350 26.56 2.33 -6.01
C VAL A 350 26.38 3.00 -4.66
N TYR A 351 25.69 2.31 -3.75
CA TYR A 351 25.38 2.81 -2.42
C TYR A 351 26.37 2.26 -1.39
N PRO A 352 26.62 2.98 -0.28
CA PRO A 352 27.39 2.44 0.85
C PRO A 352 26.70 1.19 1.41
N ILE A 353 27.50 0.20 1.83
CA ILE A 353 27.03 -0.94 2.59
C ILE A 353 26.73 -0.49 4.03
N ASP A 354 25.61 -0.93 4.60
CA ASP A 354 25.27 -0.65 6.00
C ASP A 354 26.07 -1.53 6.95
N GLU A 355 27.27 -1.04 7.34
CA GLU A 355 28.16 -1.74 8.28
C GLU A 355 27.52 -1.92 9.66
N ARG A 356 26.57 -1.06 10.06
CA ARG A 356 25.86 -1.22 11.33
C ARG A 356 24.85 -2.36 11.30
N PHE A 357 24.25 -2.60 10.14
CA PHE A 357 23.39 -3.78 9.95
C PHE A 357 24.22 -5.06 9.98
N LEU A 358 25.36 -5.12 9.29
CA LEU A 358 26.25 -6.28 9.32
C LEU A 358 26.79 -6.57 10.72
N ALA A 359 27.21 -5.54 11.47
CA ALA A 359 27.62 -5.68 12.87
C ALA A 359 26.47 -6.16 13.78
N ALA A 360 25.23 -5.77 13.49
CA ALA A 360 24.06 -6.30 14.19
C ALA A 360 23.89 -7.80 13.91
N LEU A 361 23.99 -8.24 12.64
CA LEU A 361 23.94 -9.67 12.31
C LEU A 361 25.03 -10.47 13.03
N GLU A 362 26.26 -9.93 13.15
CA GLU A 362 27.37 -10.54 13.90
C GLU A 362 27.05 -10.70 15.39
N SER A 363 26.22 -9.80 15.94
CA SER A 363 25.76 -9.90 17.33
C SER A 363 24.71 -10.99 17.54
N GLY A 364 24.19 -11.59 16.43
CA GLY A 364 23.24 -12.69 16.45
C GLY A 364 21.80 -12.24 16.16
N MET A 365 21.34 -12.46 14.93
CA MET A 365 19.93 -12.30 14.57
C MET A 365 19.20 -13.64 14.79
N PRO A 366 18.07 -13.66 15.53
CA PRO A 366 17.26 -14.87 15.63
C PRO A 366 16.71 -15.25 14.24
N ARG A 367 16.52 -16.56 13.99
CA ARG A 367 15.74 -16.98 12.82
C ARG A 367 14.43 -16.21 12.79
N ALA A 368 14.07 -15.66 11.68
CA ALA A 368 12.88 -14.81 11.55
C ALA A 368 12.26 -14.95 10.16
N GLY A 369 10.96 -14.74 10.08
CA GLY A 369 10.28 -14.51 8.81
C GLY A 369 9.83 -13.06 8.73
N GLY A 370 9.90 -12.47 7.54
CA GLY A 370 9.49 -11.11 7.25
C GLY A 370 8.73 -10.98 5.95
N ASN A 371 7.99 -9.89 5.81
CA ASN A 371 7.26 -9.58 4.59
C ASN A 371 7.14 -8.07 4.39
N ALA A 372 7.36 -7.62 3.15
CA ALA A 372 7.15 -6.26 2.69
C ALA A 372 5.96 -6.23 1.74
N LEU A 373 4.90 -5.47 2.11
CA LEU A 373 3.65 -5.40 1.38
C LEU A 373 3.38 -3.97 0.91
N GLY A 374 3.06 -3.81 -0.38
CA GLY A 374 2.60 -2.56 -0.95
C GLY A 374 1.20 -2.19 -0.45
N PHE A 375 1.11 -1.38 0.62
CA PHE A 375 -0.18 -1.01 1.22
C PHE A 375 -1.09 -0.27 0.24
N ASP A 376 -0.54 0.59 -0.60
CA ASP A 376 -1.31 1.34 -1.59
C ASP A 376 -1.91 0.41 -2.66
N ARG A 377 -1.16 -0.64 -3.08
CA ARG A 377 -1.65 -1.69 -3.98
C ARG A 377 -2.76 -2.52 -3.32
N LEU A 378 -2.58 -2.91 -2.06
CA LEU A 378 -3.63 -3.63 -1.31
C LEU A 378 -4.92 -2.81 -1.23
N LEU A 379 -4.83 -1.52 -0.87
CA LEU A 379 -5.98 -0.63 -0.81
C LEU A 379 -6.65 -0.48 -2.18
N MET A 380 -5.85 -0.28 -3.24
CA MET A 380 -6.33 -0.20 -4.62
C MET A 380 -7.20 -1.43 -4.97
N LEU A 381 -6.68 -2.62 -4.69
CA LEU A 381 -7.43 -3.88 -4.95
C LEU A 381 -8.65 -4.04 -4.01
N ALA A 382 -8.57 -3.58 -2.76
CA ALA A 382 -9.67 -3.70 -1.80
C ALA A 382 -10.90 -2.82 -2.15
N ILE A 383 -10.68 -1.68 -2.82
CA ILE A 383 -11.77 -0.78 -3.25
C ILE A 383 -12.13 -0.93 -4.73
N GLY A 384 -11.40 -1.75 -5.49
CA GLY A 384 -11.60 -1.92 -6.93
C GLY A 384 -11.15 -0.74 -7.78
N ALA A 385 -10.17 0.04 -7.30
CA ALA A 385 -9.53 1.09 -8.07
C ALA A 385 -8.61 0.49 -9.16
N ARG A 386 -8.34 1.25 -10.22
CA ARG A 386 -7.60 0.78 -11.39
C ARG A 386 -6.14 1.21 -11.38
N GLU A 387 -5.82 2.29 -10.67
CA GLU A 387 -4.48 2.85 -10.58
C GLU A 387 -4.19 3.40 -9.18
N LEU A 388 -2.91 3.46 -8.79
CA LEU A 388 -2.49 3.96 -7.48
C LEU A 388 -2.87 5.42 -7.23
N GLY A 389 -2.93 6.24 -8.27
CA GLY A 389 -3.34 7.64 -8.17
C GLY A 389 -4.72 7.84 -7.54
N GLU A 390 -5.63 6.86 -7.66
CA GLU A 390 -6.97 6.92 -7.09
C GLU A 390 -6.99 6.76 -5.56
N VAL A 391 -5.97 6.15 -4.96
CA VAL A 391 -5.88 5.89 -3.51
C VAL A 391 -4.93 6.84 -2.79
N LEU A 392 -4.32 7.77 -3.51
CA LEU A 392 -3.39 8.77 -2.98
C LEU A 392 -4.01 10.18 -2.99
N SER A 393 -3.70 10.96 -1.94
CA SER A 393 -4.14 12.36 -1.88
C SER A 393 -3.55 13.18 -3.04
N PHE A 394 -2.24 13.05 -3.26
CA PHE A 394 -1.50 13.74 -4.31
C PHE A 394 -0.49 12.76 -4.94
N PRO A 395 -0.87 12.06 -6.00
CA PRO A 395 0.07 11.24 -6.78
C PRO A 395 1.10 12.14 -7.49
N ALA A 396 2.22 11.58 -7.90
CA ALA A 396 3.33 12.34 -8.49
C ALA A 396 2.92 13.19 -9.71
N ARG A 397 1.92 12.71 -10.47
CA ARG A 397 1.38 13.44 -11.63
C ARG A 397 0.54 14.69 -11.27
N GLU A 398 0.14 14.83 -10.02
CA GLU A 398 -0.71 15.91 -9.51
C GLU A 398 0.06 16.91 -8.61
N ARG A 399 1.39 16.75 -8.49
CA ARG A 399 2.28 17.59 -7.66
C ARG A 399 2.86 18.76 -8.43
#